data_80b03fcbf9c301a2b9cf5f6c322dbff9
#
_entry.id   80b03fcbf9c301a2b9cf5f6c322dbff9
#
_cell.length_a   1.000
_cell.length_b   1.000
_cell.length_c   1.000
_cell.angle_alpha   90.00
_cell.angle_beta   90.00
_cell.angle_gamma   90.00
#
_symmetry.space_group_name_H-M   'P 1'
#
loop_
_entity.id
_entity.type
_entity.pdbx_description
1 polymer ?
#
loop_
_entity_poly.entity_id
_entity_poly.type
_entity_poly.pdbx_seq_one_letter_code
_entity_poly.pdbx_strand_id
1 'polypeptide(L)'
;MGIQERKEREKERRRQQIMVAAKRVFSDKGFSKATMEDIAQEAELSPGTLYLYFKNKEELYASLSLRILQYLLIRVEHVNDEKDANPEEKLKALMDAMYDVYEFDPLIIINMFHLQSSETLMNLSPQLMAEIKELSRKSLGSIAQIFQNGVDQDLFVDHHPVAMADTFWALFSGVVLWLTSKRLINQEKDYLKQTLELAFDIFGRGVKKG
;
A
#
# COMPACT_ATOMS: atom_id res chain seq x y z
N MET A 1 23.62 12.62 23.80
CA MET A 1 22.48 11.72 23.59
C MET A 1 21.70 11.60 24.90
N GLY A 2 20.49 12.15 24.96
CA GLY A 2 19.69 12.20 26.18
C GLY A 2 19.03 10.85 26.51
N ILE A 3 18.71 10.65 27.77
CA ILE A 3 18.00 9.45 28.27
C ILE A 3 16.64 9.28 27.53
N GLN A 4 15.99 10.38 27.21
CA GLN A 4 14.73 10.42 26.45
C GLN A 4 14.87 9.84 25.04
N GLU A 5 15.89 10.27 24.29
CA GLU A 5 16.16 9.78 22.94
C GLU A 5 16.50 8.29 22.90
N ARG A 6 17.15 7.80 23.95
CA ARG A 6 17.44 6.37 24.10
C ARG A 6 16.17 5.55 24.35
N LYS A 7 15.26 6.05 25.19
CA LYS A 7 13.96 5.41 25.47
C LYS A 7 13.08 5.36 24.22
N GLU A 8 13.04 6.45 23.45
CA GLU A 8 12.25 6.53 22.22
C GLU A 8 12.77 5.53 21.16
N ARG A 9 14.09 5.46 20.98
CA ARG A 9 14.69 4.48 20.06
C ARG A 9 14.45 3.04 20.49
N GLU A 10 14.52 2.74 21.80
CA GLU A 10 14.22 1.40 22.31
C GLU A 10 12.74 1.04 22.08
N LYS A 11 11.83 1.99 22.31
CA LYS A 11 10.40 1.84 22.04
C LYS A 11 10.14 1.56 20.56
N GLU A 12 10.75 2.33 19.66
CA GLU A 12 10.60 2.13 18.22
C GLU A 12 11.20 0.80 17.76
N ARG A 13 12.37 0.43 18.28
CA ARG A 13 12.98 -0.88 17.99
C ARG A 13 12.06 -2.03 18.40
N ARG A 14 11.42 -1.92 19.56
CA ARG A 14 10.47 -2.93 20.05
C ARG A 14 9.22 -2.98 19.18
N ARG A 15 8.71 -1.80 18.78
CA ARG A 15 7.58 -1.70 17.86
C ARG A 15 7.87 -2.40 16.54
N GLN A 16 9.05 -2.20 15.96
CA GLN A 16 9.49 -2.88 14.72
C GLN A 16 9.62 -4.39 14.89
N GLN A 17 10.17 -4.86 16.02
CA GLN A 17 10.24 -6.31 16.34
C GLN A 17 8.84 -6.94 16.32
N ILE A 18 7.87 -6.30 16.98
CA ILE A 18 6.47 -6.77 17.00
C ILE A 18 5.88 -6.79 15.59
N MET A 19 6.10 -5.76 14.79
CA MET A 19 5.58 -5.69 13.42
C MET A 19 6.17 -6.80 12.53
N VAL A 20 7.44 -7.14 12.68
CA VAL A 20 8.06 -8.27 11.95
C VAL A 20 7.43 -9.60 12.35
N ALA A 21 7.22 -9.84 13.64
CA ALA A 21 6.54 -11.04 14.14
C ALA A 21 5.09 -11.12 13.64
N ALA A 22 4.36 -10.01 13.72
CA ALA A 22 2.98 -9.94 13.22
C ALA A 22 2.87 -10.26 11.73
N LYS A 23 3.79 -9.73 10.92
CA LYS A 23 3.83 -10.03 9.49
C LYS A 23 3.96 -11.55 9.24
N ARG A 24 4.84 -12.24 9.98
CA ARG A 24 5.01 -13.70 9.87
C ARG A 24 3.73 -14.43 10.26
N VAL A 25 3.16 -14.09 11.41
CA VAL A 25 1.94 -14.75 11.91
C VAL A 25 0.76 -14.52 10.96
N PHE A 26 0.59 -13.32 10.42
CA PHE A 26 -0.45 -13.04 9.43
C PHE A 26 -0.21 -13.76 8.10
N SER A 27 1.05 -13.93 7.68
CA SER A 27 1.39 -14.74 6.51
C SER A 27 1.01 -16.21 6.67
N ASP A 28 1.31 -16.79 7.84
CA ASP A 28 1.17 -18.23 8.07
C ASP A 28 -0.27 -18.62 8.38
N LYS A 29 -0.95 -17.85 9.23
CA LYS A 29 -2.30 -18.18 9.74
C LYS A 29 -3.43 -17.41 9.05
N GLY A 30 -3.11 -16.32 8.34
CA GLY A 30 -4.07 -15.34 7.85
C GLY A 30 -4.56 -14.42 8.97
N PHE A 31 -5.09 -13.24 8.60
CA PHE A 31 -5.55 -12.23 9.57
C PHE A 31 -6.65 -12.77 10.50
N SER A 32 -7.62 -13.51 9.96
CA SER A 32 -8.78 -13.97 10.75
C SER A 32 -8.42 -14.95 11.86
N LYS A 33 -7.44 -15.86 11.63
CA LYS A 33 -7.04 -16.89 12.58
C LYS A 33 -5.91 -16.44 13.51
N ALA A 34 -5.18 -15.40 13.16
CA ALA A 34 -4.09 -14.85 13.97
C ALA A 34 -4.64 -14.22 15.26
N THR A 35 -3.94 -14.43 16.36
CA THR A 35 -4.24 -13.84 17.67
C THR A 35 -3.10 -12.95 18.16
N MET A 36 -3.37 -12.08 19.13
CA MET A 36 -2.33 -11.27 19.78
C MET A 36 -1.34 -12.16 20.55
N GLU A 37 -1.81 -13.27 21.08
CA GLU A 37 -0.99 -14.28 21.77
C GLU A 37 0.00 -14.96 20.82
N ASP A 38 -0.43 -15.32 19.62
CA ASP A 38 0.45 -15.88 18.59
C ASP A 38 1.56 -14.89 18.21
N ILE A 39 1.19 -13.61 18.08
CA ILE A 39 2.14 -12.54 17.72
C ILE A 39 3.12 -12.28 18.87
N ALA A 40 2.64 -12.28 20.12
CA ALA A 40 3.50 -12.13 21.29
C ALA A 40 4.51 -13.29 21.39
N GLN A 41 4.07 -14.51 21.16
CA GLN A 41 4.93 -15.70 21.13
C GLN A 41 6.00 -15.59 20.03
N GLU A 42 5.62 -15.24 18.80
CA GLU A 42 6.55 -15.06 17.67
C GLU A 42 7.53 -13.89 17.92
N ALA A 43 7.09 -12.85 18.63
CA ALA A 43 7.93 -11.72 19.01
C ALA A 43 8.82 -11.98 20.24
N GLU A 44 8.72 -13.17 20.86
CA GLU A 44 9.37 -13.52 22.13
C GLU A 44 9.03 -12.53 23.26
N LEU A 45 7.76 -12.13 23.35
CA LEU A 45 7.25 -11.18 24.34
C LEU A 45 6.08 -11.78 25.11
N SER A 46 5.82 -11.23 26.31
CA SER A 46 4.55 -11.50 26.98
C SER A 46 3.39 -10.76 26.25
N PRO A 47 2.16 -11.32 26.23
CA PRO A 47 0.99 -10.61 25.72
C PRO A 47 0.81 -9.22 26.35
N GLY A 48 1.02 -9.09 27.66
CA GLY A 48 0.95 -7.79 28.36
C GLY A 48 1.96 -6.76 27.81
N THR A 49 3.15 -7.21 27.43
CA THR A 49 4.14 -6.33 26.78
C THR A 49 3.65 -5.90 25.40
N LEU A 50 3.06 -6.81 24.62
CA LEU A 50 2.54 -6.49 23.28
C LEU A 50 1.44 -5.42 23.35
N TYR A 51 0.51 -5.54 24.29
CA TYR A 51 -0.59 -4.58 24.48
C TYR A 51 -0.14 -3.18 24.90
N LEU A 52 1.11 -2.99 25.36
CA LEU A 52 1.69 -1.65 25.58
C LEU A 52 2.00 -0.91 24.27
N TYR A 53 2.14 -1.63 23.15
CA TYR A 53 2.51 -1.07 21.85
C TYR A 53 1.35 -1.04 20.86
N PHE A 54 0.45 -2.01 20.92
CA PHE A 54 -0.68 -2.15 20.00
C PHE A 54 -1.93 -2.60 20.75
N LYS A 55 -2.99 -1.85 20.60
CA LYS A 55 -4.26 -2.07 21.31
C LYS A 55 -4.93 -3.39 20.92
N ASN A 56 -4.86 -3.75 19.65
CA ASN A 56 -5.46 -4.95 19.07
C ASN A 56 -4.73 -5.35 17.78
N LYS A 57 -5.09 -6.48 17.19
CA LYS A 57 -4.48 -6.97 15.95
C LYS A 57 -4.82 -6.09 14.74
N GLU A 58 -5.96 -5.43 14.75
CA GLU A 58 -6.40 -4.51 13.71
C GLU A 58 -5.47 -3.30 13.64
N GLU A 59 -5.12 -2.72 14.78
CA GLU A 59 -4.19 -1.58 14.85
C GLU A 59 -2.77 -1.97 14.40
N LEU A 60 -2.33 -3.17 14.76
CA LEU A 60 -1.04 -3.71 14.34
C LEU A 60 -1.01 -3.94 12.83
N TYR A 61 -2.07 -4.51 12.29
CA TYR A 61 -2.24 -4.77 10.88
C TYR A 61 -2.31 -3.48 10.05
N ALA A 62 -3.08 -2.49 10.51
CA ALA A 62 -3.12 -1.17 9.89
C ALA A 62 -1.75 -0.47 9.92
N SER A 63 -0.97 -0.67 11.00
CA SER A 63 0.41 -0.16 11.08
C SER A 63 1.35 -0.81 10.06
N LEU A 64 1.14 -2.08 9.71
CA LEU A 64 1.87 -2.72 8.61
C LEU A 64 1.47 -2.12 7.25
N SER A 65 0.18 -1.83 7.06
CA SER A 65 -0.32 -1.21 5.82
C SER A 65 0.22 0.20 5.61
N LEU A 66 0.49 0.97 6.69
CA LEU A 66 1.14 2.29 6.58
C LEU A 66 2.49 2.22 5.87
N ARG A 67 3.27 1.18 6.07
CA ARG A 67 4.59 1.02 5.42
C ARG A 67 4.45 0.92 3.90
N ILE A 68 3.40 0.25 3.43
CA ILE A 68 3.12 0.15 1.99
C ILE A 68 2.69 1.51 1.44
N LEU A 69 1.81 2.24 2.16
CA LEU A 69 1.42 3.59 1.75
C LEU A 69 2.59 4.57 1.74
N GLN A 70 3.51 4.47 2.71
CA GLN A 70 4.74 5.25 2.72
C GLN A 70 5.64 4.91 1.52
N TYR A 71 5.82 3.62 1.24
CA TYR A 71 6.60 3.18 0.08
C TYR A 71 5.96 3.61 -1.24
N LEU A 72 4.64 3.46 -1.38
CA LEU A 72 3.88 3.96 -2.53
C LEU A 72 4.12 5.46 -2.74
N LEU A 73 3.97 6.27 -1.68
CA LEU A 73 4.18 7.71 -1.78
C LEU A 73 5.61 8.04 -2.27
N ILE A 74 6.63 7.42 -1.67
CA ILE A 74 8.03 7.61 -2.09
C ILE A 74 8.22 7.27 -3.57
N ARG A 75 7.64 6.15 -4.04
CA ARG A 75 7.77 5.74 -5.44
C ARG A 75 7.08 6.70 -6.39
N VAL A 76 5.88 7.16 -6.05
CA VAL A 76 5.12 8.10 -6.90
C VAL A 76 5.74 9.50 -6.88
N GLU A 77 6.22 9.98 -5.73
CA GLU A 77 6.95 11.25 -5.64
C GLU A 77 8.22 11.21 -6.49
N HIS A 78 8.97 10.10 -6.46
CA HIS A 78 10.16 9.92 -7.31
C HIS A 78 9.83 10.06 -8.80
N VAL A 79 8.72 9.46 -9.26
CA VAL A 79 8.25 9.62 -10.65
C VAL A 79 7.91 11.09 -10.97
N ASN A 80 7.28 11.81 -10.03
CA ASN A 80 6.96 13.22 -10.23
C ASN A 80 8.21 14.10 -10.30
N ASP A 81 9.25 13.78 -9.53
CA ASP A 81 10.48 14.57 -9.41
C ASP A 81 11.42 14.42 -10.62
N GLU A 82 11.16 13.47 -11.53
CA GLU A 82 11.90 13.33 -12.79
C GLU A 82 11.60 14.51 -13.72
N LYS A 83 12.48 15.53 -13.70
CA LYS A 83 12.26 16.80 -14.39
C LYS A 83 12.30 16.69 -15.92
N ASP A 84 13.09 15.78 -16.44
CA ASP A 84 13.31 15.62 -17.89
C ASP A 84 12.27 14.69 -18.55
N ALA A 85 11.47 13.96 -17.75
CA ALA A 85 10.45 13.05 -18.25
C ALA A 85 9.15 13.80 -18.62
N ASN A 86 8.65 13.54 -19.81
CA ASN A 86 7.34 14.02 -20.23
C ASN A 86 6.19 13.25 -19.53
N PRO A 87 4.92 13.72 -19.59
CA PRO A 87 3.80 13.04 -18.93
C PRO A 87 3.59 11.58 -19.35
N GLU A 88 3.88 11.20 -20.59
CA GLU A 88 3.74 9.81 -21.05
C GLU A 88 4.82 8.91 -20.47
N GLU A 89 6.05 9.41 -20.36
CA GLU A 89 7.16 8.71 -19.71
C GLU A 89 6.89 8.55 -18.21
N LYS A 90 6.35 9.61 -17.55
CA LYS A 90 5.93 9.54 -16.15
C LYS A 90 4.80 8.54 -15.93
N LEU A 91 3.84 8.45 -16.85
CA LEU A 91 2.78 7.44 -16.77
C LEU A 91 3.36 6.02 -16.84
N LYS A 92 4.33 5.79 -17.72
CA LYS A 92 5.01 4.50 -17.79
C LYS A 92 5.80 4.20 -16.52
N ALA A 93 6.57 5.16 -16.01
CA ALA A 93 7.31 5.03 -14.77
C ALA A 93 6.38 4.80 -13.56
N LEU A 94 5.17 5.41 -13.56
CA LEU A 94 4.14 5.15 -12.56
C LEU A 94 3.66 3.69 -12.59
N MET A 95 3.46 3.12 -13.79
CA MET A 95 3.07 1.71 -13.94
C MET A 95 4.15 0.77 -13.37
N ASP A 96 5.43 1.05 -13.66
CA ASP A 96 6.56 0.30 -13.11
C ASP A 96 6.63 0.45 -11.57
N ALA A 97 6.42 1.68 -11.05
CA ALA A 97 6.38 1.95 -9.61
C ALA A 97 5.26 1.17 -8.89
N MET A 98 4.08 1.00 -9.52
CA MET A 98 2.99 0.21 -8.96
C MET A 98 3.35 -1.28 -8.88
N TYR A 99 4.09 -1.79 -9.86
CA TYR A 99 4.60 -3.16 -9.81
C TYR A 99 5.61 -3.33 -8.66
N ASP A 100 6.55 -2.39 -8.50
CA ASP A 100 7.51 -2.39 -7.39
C ASP A 100 6.80 -2.36 -6.02
N VAL A 101 5.72 -1.59 -5.90
CA VAL A 101 4.90 -1.55 -4.67
C VAL A 101 4.27 -2.91 -4.37
N TYR A 102 3.79 -3.61 -5.39
CA TYR A 102 3.27 -4.97 -5.23
C TYR A 102 4.38 -5.94 -4.81
N GLU A 103 5.54 -5.92 -5.50
CA GLU A 103 6.67 -6.79 -5.21
C GLU A 103 7.27 -6.56 -3.82
N PHE A 104 7.20 -5.32 -3.31
CA PHE A 104 7.71 -4.97 -1.98
C PHE A 104 7.04 -5.79 -0.87
N ASP A 105 5.72 -5.96 -0.91
CA ASP A 105 5.00 -6.83 0.00
C ASP A 105 3.59 -7.21 -0.52
N PRO A 106 3.49 -8.29 -1.33
CA PRO A 106 2.23 -8.69 -1.93
C PRO A 106 1.13 -8.99 -0.90
N LEU A 107 1.49 -9.61 0.24
CA LEU A 107 0.53 -9.95 1.28
C LEU A 107 -0.04 -8.72 1.97
N ILE A 108 0.80 -7.75 2.30
CA ILE A 108 0.33 -6.53 2.96
C ILE A 108 -0.54 -5.71 2.02
N ILE A 109 -0.22 -5.66 0.72
CA ILE A 109 -1.04 -4.92 -0.26
C ILE A 109 -2.44 -5.51 -0.39
N ILE A 110 -2.54 -6.83 -0.49
CA ILE A 110 -3.83 -7.55 -0.52
C ILE A 110 -4.63 -7.25 0.74
N ASN A 111 -3.96 -7.29 1.85
CA ASN A 111 -4.54 -7.06 3.16
C ASN A 111 -4.96 -5.59 3.35
N MET A 112 -4.24 -4.64 2.78
CA MET A 112 -4.63 -3.23 2.76
C MET A 112 -5.97 -3.04 2.03
N PHE A 113 -6.19 -3.72 0.92
CA PHE A 113 -7.48 -3.68 0.22
C PHE A 113 -8.62 -4.29 1.05
N HIS A 114 -8.35 -5.38 1.77
CA HIS A 114 -9.33 -5.94 2.71
C HIS A 114 -9.66 -4.99 3.86
N LEU A 115 -8.66 -4.29 4.41
CA LEU A 115 -8.89 -3.26 5.43
C LEU A 115 -9.79 -2.13 4.93
N GLN A 116 -9.53 -1.62 3.72
CA GLN A 116 -10.29 -0.52 3.14
C GLN A 116 -11.79 -0.84 2.95
N SER A 117 -12.13 -2.11 2.77
CA SER A 117 -13.51 -2.58 2.58
C SER A 117 -14.20 -3.04 3.88
N SER A 118 -13.53 -2.97 5.04
CA SER A 118 -14.02 -3.53 6.30
C SER A 118 -14.38 -2.47 7.34
N GLU A 119 -15.28 -2.82 8.26
CA GLU A 119 -15.57 -2.03 9.46
C GLU A 119 -14.36 -1.88 10.40
N THR A 120 -13.29 -2.65 10.14
CA THR A 120 -12.05 -2.65 10.92
C THR A 120 -11.43 -1.25 10.98
N LEU A 121 -11.56 -0.43 9.94
CA LEU A 121 -11.10 0.95 9.93
C LEU A 121 -11.74 1.80 11.02
N MET A 122 -12.99 1.51 11.42
CA MET A 122 -13.70 2.25 12.47
C MET A 122 -13.13 2.00 13.87
N ASN A 123 -12.37 0.91 14.04
CA ASN A 123 -11.80 0.51 15.34
C ASN A 123 -10.35 0.97 15.53
N LEU A 124 -9.79 1.68 14.55
CA LEU A 124 -8.43 2.20 14.64
C LEU A 124 -8.36 3.43 15.56
N SER A 125 -7.18 3.66 16.14
CA SER A 125 -6.94 4.91 16.86
C SER A 125 -7.08 6.12 15.93
N PRO A 126 -7.60 7.27 16.43
CA PRO A 126 -7.74 8.48 15.62
C PRO A 126 -6.42 8.92 14.96
N GLN A 127 -5.29 8.74 15.66
CA GLN A 127 -3.97 9.08 15.15
C GLN A 127 -3.62 8.20 13.93
N LEU A 128 -3.75 6.88 14.05
CA LEU A 128 -3.44 5.94 12.96
C LEU A 128 -4.35 6.17 11.74
N MET A 129 -5.64 6.44 12.00
CA MET A 129 -6.58 6.80 10.94
C MET A 129 -6.19 8.10 10.23
N ALA A 130 -5.73 9.12 10.96
CA ALA A 130 -5.26 10.36 10.38
C ALA A 130 -4.01 10.16 9.50
N GLU A 131 -3.07 9.33 9.94
CA GLU A 131 -1.86 8.97 9.19
C GLU A 131 -2.21 8.23 7.88
N ILE A 132 -3.12 7.25 7.95
CA ILE A 132 -3.60 6.51 6.76
C ILE A 132 -4.25 7.47 5.76
N LYS A 133 -5.17 8.32 6.23
CA LYS A 133 -5.87 9.30 5.37
C LYS A 133 -4.90 10.26 4.71
N GLU A 134 -3.93 10.77 5.45
CA GLU A 134 -2.95 11.73 4.92
C GLU A 134 -2.04 11.10 3.86
N LEU A 135 -1.52 9.88 4.12
CA LEU A 135 -0.71 9.15 3.14
C LEU A 135 -1.51 8.79 1.89
N SER A 136 -2.75 8.31 2.05
CA SER A 136 -3.62 8.00 0.92
C SER A 136 -3.92 9.24 0.08
N ARG A 137 -4.25 10.36 0.73
CA ARG A 137 -4.49 11.65 0.05
C ARG A 137 -3.28 12.14 -0.71
N LYS A 138 -2.09 12.07 -0.11
CA LYS A 138 -0.83 12.47 -0.76
C LYS A 138 -0.52 11.57 -1.95
N SER A 139 -0.61 10.25 -1.79
CA SER A 139 -0.33 9.30 -2.88
C SER A 139 -1.27 9.51 -4.07
N LEU A 140 -2.58 9.64 -3.80
CA LEU A 140 -3.57 9.89 -4.86
C LEU A 140 -3.35 11.26 -5.51
N GLY A 141 -3.04 12.30 -4.72
CA GLY A 141 -2.71 13.64 -5.24
C GLY A 141 -1.47 13.65 -6.13
N SER A 142 -0.43 12.90 -5.74
CA SER A 142 0.78 12.74 -6.55
C SER A 142 0.52 11.99 -7.87
N ILE A 143 -0.34 10.98 -7.85
CA ILE A 143 -0.78 10.28 -9.07
C ILE A 143 -1.59 11.24 -9.96
N ALA A 144 -2.55 11.97 -9.37
CA ALA A 144 -3.38 12.95 -10.10
C ALA A 144 -2.54 14.06 -10.75
N GLN A 145 -1.42 14.45 -10.13
CA GLN A 145 -0.51 15.44 -10.70
C GLN A 145 0.11 15.00 -12.02
N ILE A 146 0.43 13.70 -12.18
CA ILE A 146 0.92 13.16 -13.46
C ILE A 146 -0.14 13.32 -14.55
N PHE A 147 -1.40 13.01 -14.24
CA PHE A 147 -2.51 13.18 -15.19
C PHE A 147 -2.79 14.64 -15.48
N GLN A 148 -2.77 15.52 -14.47
CA GLN A 148 -2.95 16.97 -14.66
C GLN A 148 -1.91 17.53 -15.64
N ASN A 149 -0.64 17.17 -15.43
CA ASN A 149 0.45 17.61 -16.32
C ASN A 149 0.25 17.11 -17.78
N GLY A 150 -0.30 15.91 -17.96
CA GLY A 150 -0.61 15.39 -19.29
C GLY A 150 -1.76 16.10 -19.97
N VAL A 151 -2.80 16.46 -19.23
CA VAL A 151 -3.93 17.26 -19.72
C VAL A 151 -3.48 18.68 -20.05
N ASP A 152 -2.69 19.32 -19.19
CA ASP A 152 -2.18 20.69 -19.39
C ASP A 152 -1.29 20.80 -20.62
N GLN A 153 -0.58 19.73 -20.99
CA GLN A 153 0.27 19.64 -22.17
C GLN A 153 -0.45 19.09 -23.42
N ASP A 154 -1.77 18.90 -23.34
CA ASP A 154 -2.60 18.37 -24.42
C ASP A 154 -2.18 16.96 -24.92
N LEU A 155 -1.49 16.19 -24.06
CA LEU A 155 -1.05 14.82 -24.32
C LEU A 155 -2.08 13.77 -23.89
N PHE A 156 -2.89 14.10 -22.89
CA PHE A 156 -3.93 13.22 -22.35
C PHE A 156 -5.32 13.77 -22.62
N VAL A 157 -6.29 12.86 -22.62
CA VAL A 157 -7.73 13.21 -22.76
C VAL A 157 -8.15 14.15 -21.65
N ASP A 158 -9.01 15.11 -21.96
CA ASP A 158 -9.50 16.13 -21.02
C ASP A 158 -10.53 15.51 -20.05
N HIS A 159 -10.03 14.83 -19.05
CA HIS A 159 -10.81 14.31 -17.93
C HIS A 159 -10.27 14.81 -16.59
N HIS A 160 -11.11 14.78 -15.56
CA HIS A 160 -10.72 15.21 -14.23
C HIS A 160 -9.54 14.38 -13.70
N PRO A 161 -8.37 14.95 -13.37
CA PRO A 161 -7.15 14.21 -13.03
C PRO A 161 -7.30 13.27 -11.83
N VAL A 162 -8.10 13.66 -10.82
CA VAL A 162 -8.39 12.80 -9.68
C VAL A 162 -9.22 11.58 -10.09
N ALA A 163 -10.19 11.73 -11.00
CA ALA A 163 -10.96 10.60 -11.51
C ALA A 163 -10.09 9.63 -12.33
N MET A 164 -9.12 10.14 -13.07
CA MET A 164 -8.12 9.32 -13.77
C MET A 164 -7.24 8.58 -12.79
N ALA A 165 -6.80 9.23 -11.72
CA ALA A 165 -6.01 8.62 -10.65
C ALA A 165 -6.80 7.54 -9.88
N ASP A 166 -8.08 7.80 -9.56
CA ASP A 166 -8.97 6.81 -8.94
C ASP A 166 -9.18 5.59 -9.86
N THR A 167 -9.36 5.82 -11.17
CA THR A 167 -9.52 4.75 -12.16
C THR A 167 -8.24 3.91 -12.26
N PHE A 168 -7.08 4.55 -12.27
CA PHE A 168 -5.78 3.88 -12.29
C PHE A 168 -5.57 3.02 -11.03
N TRP A 169 -5.89 3.58 -9.86
CA TRP A 169 -5.82 2.85 -8.59
C TRP A 169 -6.79 1.67 -8.54
N ALA A 170 -8.05 1.88 -8.99
CA ALA A 170 -9.06 0.84 -9.05
C ALA A 170 -8.66 -0.30 -9.99
N LEU A 171 -8.07 0.02 -11.14
CA LEU A 171 -7.54 -0.97 -12.09
C LEU A 171 -6.45 -1.83 -11.44
N PHE A 172 -5.45 -1.19 -10.84
CA PHE A 172 -4.37 -1.89 -10.14
C PHE A 172 -4.90 -2.80 -9.02
N SER A 173 -5.71 -2.24 -8.12
CA SER A 173 -6.26 -3.00 -6.99
C SER A 173 -7.16 -4.14 -7.45
N GLY A 174 -7.98 -3.91 -8.46
CA GLY A 174 -8.87 -4.93 -9.02
C GLY A 174 -8.10 -6.10 -9.63
N VAL A 175 -7.04 -5.85 -10.39
CA VAL A 175 -6.18 -6.91 -10.97
C VAL A 175 -5.49 -7.70 -9.86
N VAL A 176 -4.91 -7.04 -8.86
CA VAL A 176 -4.22 -7.70 -7.75
C VAL A 176 -5.19 -8.58 -6.96
N LEU A 177 -6.35 -8.06 -6.57
CA LEU A 177 -7.35 -8.81 -5.80
C LEU A 177 -7.92 -9.99 -6.59
N TRP A 178 -8.26 -9.77 -7.87
CA TRP A 178 -8.82 -10.80 -8.73
C TRP A 178 -7.87 -11.99 -8.90
N LEU A 179 -6.62 -11.72 -9.25
CA LEU A 179 -5.65 -12.79 -9.48
C LEU A 179 -5.23 -13.50 -8.21
N THR A 180 -5.19 -12.80 -7.08
CA THR A 180 -4.96 -13.43 -5.77
C THR A 180 -6.11 -14.37 -5.42
N SER A 181 -7.37 -13.94 -5.61
CA SER A 181 -8.54 -14.78 -5.38
C SER A 181 -8.55 -16.00 -6.31
N LYS A 182 -8.18 -15.82 -7.58
CA LYS A 182 -8.10 -16.91 -8.56
C LYS A 182 -7.07 -17.95 -8.17
N ARG A 183 -5.91 -17.56 -7.64
CA ARG A 183 -4.88 -18.49 -7.13
C ARG A 183 -5.39 -19.35 -5.97
N LEU A 184 -6.16 -18.77 -5.05
CA LEU A 184 -6.74 -19.53 -3.94
C LEU A 184 -7.73 -20.61 -4.40
N ILE A 185 -8.39 -20.40 -5.55
CA ILE A 185 -9.36 -21.35 -6.10
C ILE A 185 -8.69 -22.45 -6.94
N ASN A 186 -7.75 -22.10 -7.81
CA ASN A 186 -7.27 -22.98 -8.87
C ASN A 186 -5.79 -23.39 -8.78
N GLN A 187 -4.98 -22.87 -7.84
CA GLN A 187 -3.52 -23.10 -7.70
C GLN A 187 -2.75 -22.97 -9.04
N GLU A 188 -3.21 -22.09 -9.94
CA GLU A 188 -2.66 -21.90 -11.26
C GLU A 188 -1.37 -21.04 -11.23
N LYS A 189 -0.68 -20.99 -12.39
CA LYS A 189 0.50 -20.16 -12.62
C LYS A 189 0.23 -18.69 -12.31
N ASP A 190 1.27 -18.01 -11.85
CA ASP A 190 1.23 -16.58 -11.58
C ASP A 190 1.22 -15.77 -12.90
N TYR A 191 0.08 -15.21 -13.24
CA TYR A 191 -0.09 -14.31 -14.39
C TYR A 191 -0.20 -12.84 -13.97
N LEU A 192 0.09 -12.49 -12.71
CA LEU A 192 -0.17 -11.15 -12.19
C LEU A 192 0.60 -10.10 -12.97
N LYS A 193 1.90 -10.30 -13.18
CA LYS A 193 2.74 -9.34 -13.92
C LYS A 193 2.21 -9.09 -15.31
N GLN A 194 1.97 -10.15 -16.09
CA GLN A 194 1.47 -10.04 -17.47
C GLN A 194 0.09 -9.38 -17.54
N THR A 195 -0.78 -9.68 -16.54
CA THR A 195 -2.11 -9.07 -16.51
C THR A 195 -2.05 -7.59 -16.11
N LEU A 196 -1.17 -7.21 -15.20
CA LEU A 196 -0.93 -5.80 -14.87
C LEU A 196 -0.34 -5.04 -16.05
N GLU A 197 0.66 -5.59 -16.74
CA GLU A 197 1.26 -5.00 -17.93
C GLU A 197 0.20 -4.77 -19.02
N LEU A 198 -0.67 -5.76 -19.28
CA LEU A 198 -1.76 -5.63 -20.23
C LEU A 198 -2.78 -4.57 -19.80
N ALA A 199 -3.20 -4.59 -18.53
CA ALA A 199 -4.17 -3.65 -17.99
C ALA A 199 -3.64 -2.21 -18.06
N PHE A 200 -2.39 -2.00 -17.70
CA PHE A 200 -1.72 -0.70 -17.79
C PHE A 200 -1.51 -0.24 -19.26
N ASP A 201 -1.18 -1.14 -20.18
CA ASP A 201 -1.08 -0.81 -21.61
C ASP A 201 -2.44 -0.35 -22.15
N ILE A 202 -3.53 -1.07 -21.85
CA ILE A 202 -4.90 -0.69 -22.26
C ILE A 202 -5.26 0.68 -21.66
N PHE A 203 -5.01 0.89 -20.36
CA PHE A 203 -5.28 2.15 -19.69
C PHE A 203 -4.46 3.29 -20.30
N GLY A 204 -3.15 3.07 -20.49
CA GLY A 204 -2.23 4.06 -21.03
C GLY A 204 -2.62 4.51 -22.45
N ARG A 205 -3.09 3.58 -23.29
CA ARG A 205 -3.63 3.92 -24.63
C ARG A 205 -4.94 4.70 -24.51
N GLY A 206 -5.80 4.35 -23.54
CA GLY A 206 -7.10 5.02 -23.34
C GLY A 206 -7.01 6.44 -22.82
N VAL A 207 -5.96 6.79 -22.09
CA VAL A 207 -5.78 8.15 -21.57
C VAL A 207 -4.99 9.06 -22.49
N LYS A 208 -4.26 8.53 -23.49
CA LYS A 208 -3.55 9.33 -24.48
C LYS A 208 -4.53 9.97 -25.46
N LYS A 209 -4.23 11.21 -25.83
CA LYS A 209 -4.94 11.90 -26.90
C LYS A 209 -4.44 11.38 -28.23
N GLY A 210 -5.36 10.95 -29.08
CA GLY A 210 -5.05 10.45 -30.44
C GLY A 210 -4.61 11.54 -31.39
#